data_1cc0859f836ccb2f28210031e5e9cdf0
#
_entry.id   1cc0859f836ccb2f28210031e5e9cdf0
#
_cell.length_a   1.000
_cell.length_b   1.000
_cell.length_c   1.000
_cell.angle_alpha   90.00
_cell.angle_beta   90.00
_cell.angle_gamma   90.00
#
_symmetry.space_group_name_H-M   'P 1'
#
loop_
_entity.id
_entity.type
_entity.pdbx_description
1 polymer ?
#
loop_
_entity_poly.entity_id
_entity_poly.type
_entity_poly.pdbx_seq_one_letter_code
_entity_poly.pdbx_strand_id
1 'polypeptide(L)'
;MKRLDLVFAITLTSLAGFVGVEAYAMRGQVGERHVVGSAGANASTIPVEDESPRPNRRVRKGSGAPPVNNDRSLVDVRTRLELSGVGTYIGEVLAAHDSALARWPDRAGQPLRIWIQPIARLRDWTPTAIPLVRDAFIEWGEAGVPLNFSFVLDSASADVRVTWIDRFSEPISGKTLWSHDDRWTILEANIVLAVHHRTGEVLDTAATRAIALHEVGHLIGLDHTTDTTSIMTPRVRVKTLSPADRATAQLLYMLPPGPVRERQGEDR
;
A
#
# COMPACT_ATOMS: atom_id res chain seq x y z
N MET A 1 50.98 -9.38 -2.19
CA MET A 1 49.80 -10.15 -2.52
C MET A 1 48.92 -10.53 -1.31
N LYS A 2 49.45 -10.89 -0.14
CA LYS A 2 48.65 -11.36 1.03
C LYS A 2 47.80 -10.28 1.80
N ARG A 3 48.08 -9.00 1.61
CA ARG A 3 47.34 -7.92 2.30
C ARG A 3 46.10 -7.41 1.56
N LEU A 4 46.06 -7.58 0.24
CA LEU A 4 44.91 -7.18 -0.57
C LEU A 4 43.72 -8.18 -0.38
N ASP A 5 44.05 -9.48 -0.28
CA ASP A 5 43.07 -10.53 -0.15
C ASP A 5 42.33 -10.47 1.22
N LEU A 6 43.04 -9.99 2.27
CA LEU A 6 42.44 -9.83 3.61
C LEU A 6 41.44 -8.66 3.66
N VAL A 7 41.73 -7.57 2.95
CA VAL A 7 40.80 -6.42 2.88
C VAL A 7 39.53 -6.77 2.11
N PHE A 8 39.67 -7.57 1.04
CA PHE A 8 38.51 -8.03 0.27
C PHE A 8 37.64 -9.02 1.05
N ALA A 9 38.25 -9.89 1.84
CA ALA A 9 37.51 -10.83 2.69
C ALA A 9 36.72 -10.13 3.82
N ILE A 10 37.30 -9.09 4.45
CA ILE A 10 36.64 -8.32 5.50
C ILE A 10 35.49 -7.48 4.95
N THR A 11 35.62 -6.91 3.75
CA THR A 11 34.54 -6.15 3.12
C THR A 11 33.38 -7.05 2.66
N LEU A 12 33.68 -8.27 2.21
CA LEU A 12 32.63 -9.21 1.79
C LEU A 12 31.83 -9.76 2.97
N THR A 13 32.50 -10.05 4.09
CA THR A 13 31.83 -10.51 5.32
C THR A 13 31.01 -9.40 5.98
N SER A 14 31.44 -8.15 5.93
CA SER A 14 30.68 -7.01 6.43
C SER A 14 29.42 -6.75 5.58
N LEU A 15 29.50 -6.92 4.26
CA LEU A 15 28.35 -6.75 3.38
C LEU A 15 27.32 -7.87 3.56
N ALA A 16 27.76 -9.12 3.74
CA ALA A 16 26.89 -10.25 4.01
C ALA A 16 26.22 -10.15 5.39
N GLY A 17 26.94 -9.61 6.39
CA GLY A 17 26.41 -9.35 7.73
C GLY A 17 25.34 -8.26 7.72
N PHE A 18 25.50 -7.20 6.96
CA PHE A 18 24.54 -6.12 6.85
C PHE A 18 23.23 -6.55 6.17
N VAL A 19 23.31 -7.32 5.10
CA VAL A 19 22.14 -7.90 4.42
C VAL A 19 21.42 -8.91 5.31
N GLY A 20 22.18 -9.69 6.11
CA GLY A 20 21.63 -10.66 7.06
C GLY A 20 20.90 -10.01 8.24
N VAL A 21 21.37 -8.87 8.73
CA VAL A 21 20.76 -8.14 9.84
C VAL A 21 19.45 -7.45 9.40
N GLU A 22 19.39 -6.89 8.20
CA GLU A 22 18.13 -6.35 7.67
C GLU A 22 17.08 -7.45 7.42
N ALA A 23 17.48 -8.61 6.90
CA ALA A 23 16.60 -9.75 6.72
C ALA A 23 16.13 -10.36 8.05
N TYR A 24 16.96 -10.29 9.11
CA TYR A 24 16.60 -10.76 10.45
C TYR A 24 15.72 -9.76 11.20
N ALA A 25 15.96 -8.46 11.05
CA ALA A 25 15.11 -7.41 11.62
C ALA A 25 13.71 -7.41 11.00
N MET A 26 13.59 -7.71 9.69
CA MET A 26 12.30 -7.91 9.03
C MET A 26 11.56 -9.17 9.49
N ARG A 27 12.27 -10.19 10.00
CA ARG A 27 11.66 -11.42 10.54
C ARG A 27 11.13 -11.29 11.97
N GLY A 28 11.56 -10.30 12.73
CA GLY A 28 11.23 -10.11 14.15
C GLY A 28 10.02 -9.23 14.44
N GLN A 29 9.48 -8.55 13.44
CA GLN A 29 8.26 -7.73 13.56
C GLN A 29 7.14 -8.33 12.69
N VAL A 30 6.58 -9.44 13.14
CA VAL A 30 5.39 -10.02 12.51
C VAL A 30 4.15 -9.36 13.10
N GLY A 31 3.86 -8.14 12.65
CA GLY A 31 2.50 -7.70 12.46
C GLY A 31 1.99 -8.30 11.14
N GLU A 32 0.75 -8.70 11.03
CA GLU A 32 0.16 -9.19 9.79
C GLU A 32 0.41 -8.17 8.66
N ARG A 33 1.20 -8.57 7.67
CA ARG A 33 1.40 -7.76 6.46
C ARG A 33 0.34 -8.15 5.47
N HIS A 34 -0.60 -7.26 5.24
CA HIS A 34 -1.55 -7.41 4.14
C HIS A 34 -0.88 -6.94 2.85
N VAL A 35 -0.87 -7.82 1.85
CA VAL A 35 -0.39 -7.45 0.51
C VAL A 35 -1.61 -6.90 -0.22
N VAL A 36 -1.64 -5.60 -0.39
CA VAL A 36 -2.68 -4.93 -1.18
C VAL A 36 -2.25 -4.98 -2.63
N GLY A 37 -3.17 -5.26 -3.51
CA GLY A 37 -3.00 -5.51 -4.93
C GLY A 37 -1.87 -4.75 -5.63
N SER A 38 -1.61 -5.12 -6.82
CA SER A 38 -0.49 -4.59 -7.58
C SER A 38 -0.93 -4.13 -8.97
N ALA A 39 -0.43 -2.98 -9.41
CA ALA A 39 -0.75 -2.41 -10.70
C ALA A 39 0.11 -2.98 -11.83
N GLY A 40 -0.54 -3.52 -12.86
CA GLY A 40 0.09 -3.80 -14.13
C GLY A 40 -0.24 -2.73 -15.16
N ALA A 41 0.76 -2.02 -15.67
CA ALA A 41 0.58 -1.13 -16.79
C ALA A 41 0.95 -1.87 -18.08
N ASN A 42 -0.01 -2.22 -18.92
CA ASN A 42 0.28 -2.79 -20.24
C ASN A 42 -0.78 -2.49 -21.28
N ALA A 43 -0.28 -2.22 -22.49
CA ALA A 43 -1.06 -2.04 -23.72
C ALA A 43 -1.38 -3.36 -24.44
N SER A 44 -1.07 -4.54 -23.88
CA SER A 44 -1.33 -5.84 -24.51
C SER A 44 -2.20 -6.73 -23.63
N THR A 45 -3.26 -7.23 -24.22
CA THR A 45 -4.27 -8.13 -23.67
C THR A 45 -3.70 -9.51 -23.37
N ILE A 46 -3.46 -9.84 -22.10
CA ILE A 46 -3.26 -11.22 -21.63
C ILE A 46 -4.06 -11.40 -20.34
N PRO A 47 -4.86 -12.47 -20.16
CA PRO A 47 -5.61 -12.71 -18.93
C PRO A 47 -4.67 -13.00 -17.78
N VAL A 48 -4.91 -12.40 -16.63
CA VAL A 48 -4.23 -12.72 -15.36
C VAL A 48 -5.26 -13.43 -14.48
N GLU A 49 -4.93 -14.64 -14.03
CA GLU A 49 -5.69 -15.33 -13.01
C GLU A 49 -5.55 -14.57 -11.68
N ASP A 50 -6.70 -14.38 -11.02
CA ASP A 50 -6.86 -13.68 -9.74
C ASP A 50 -6.33 -14.59 -8.62
N GLU A 51 -5.16 -14.27 -8.09
CA GLU A 51 -4.65 -14.85 -6.85
C GLU A 51 -4.70 -13.78 -5.75
N SER A 52 -5.87 -13.64 -5.14
CA SER A 52 -6.03 -12.86 -3.90
C SER A 52 -5.26 -13.53 -2.75
N PRO A 53 -4.42 -12.82 -2.02
CA PRO A 53 -3.66 -13.40 -0.91
C PRO A 53 -4.60 -13.79 0.24
N ARG A 54 -4.47 -15.01 0.73
CA ARG A 54 -5.20 -15.49 1.92
C ARG A 54 -4.62 -14.88 3.19
N PRO A 55 -5.45 -14.43 4.16
CA PRO A 55 -4.98 -13.84 5.39
C PRO A 55 -4.24 -14.87 6.27
N ASN A 56 -3.10 -14.49 6.80
CA ASN A 56 -2.28 -15.33 7.66
C ASN A 56 -2.64 -15.13 9.15
N ARG A 57 -2.52 -16.18 9.90
CA ARG A 57 -3.01 -16.48 11.25
C ARG A 57 -2.53 -15.51 12.34
N ARG A 58 -3.46 -15.07 13.22
CA ARG A 58 -3.31 -14.19 14.39
C ARG A 58 -2.31 -14.70 15.44
N VAL A 59 -1.56 -13.75 16.00
CA VAL A 59 -0.95 -13.89 17.33
C VAL A 59 -1.68 -12.97 18.30
N ARG A 60 -2.35 -13.55 19.30
CA ARG A 60 -3.00 -12.83 20.40
C ARG A 60 -1.95 -12.31 21.38
N LYS A 61 -1.95 -11.00 21.65
CA LYS A 61 -1.39 -10.46 22.89
C LYS A 61 -2.48 -9.63 23.56
N GLY A 62 -2.96 -10.12 24.70
CA GLY A 62 -4.04 -9.49 25.42
C GLY A 62 -3.58 -8.22 26.14
N SER A 63 -4.38 -7.17 26.03
CA SER A 63 -4.40 -6.03 26.93
C SER A 63 -5.86 -5.63 27.08
N GLY A 64 -6.38 -5.77 28.31
CA GLY A 64 -7.76 -5.50 28.63
C GLY A 64 -8.08 -4.01 28.60
N ALA A 65 -8.90 -3.61 27.63
CA ALA A 65 -9.70 -2.41 27.66
C ALA A 65 -11.18 -2.82 27.75
N PRO A 66 -12.05 -2.05 28.44
CA PRO A 66 -13.46 -2.42 28.61
C PRO A 66 -14.18 -2.50 27.26
N PRO A 67 -15.18 -3.37 27.10
CA PRO A 67 -15.92 -3.52 25.86
C PRO A 67 -16.66 -2.22 25.54
N VAL A 68 -16.24 -1.55 24.49
CA VAL A 68 -17.02 -0.50 23.85
C VAL A 68 -18.24 -1.17 23.22
N ASN A 69 -19.42 -0.63 23.45
CA ASN A 69 -20.70 -1.14 22.98
C ASN A 69 -20.73 -1.08 21.43
N ASN A 70 -20.26 -2.14 20.77
CA ASN A 70 -19.98 -2.19 19.32
C ASN A 70 -21.26 -2.26 18.47
N ASP A 71 -22.40 -2.69 19.00
CA ASP A 71 -23.60 -2.93 18.21
C ASP A 71 -24.18 -1.66 17.57
N ARG A 72 -24.24 -0.55 18.33
CA ARG A 72 -24.76 0.71 17.79
C ARG A 72 -23.86 1.32 16.74
N SER A 73 -22.54 1.18 16.88
CA SER A 73 -21.58 1.70 15.91
C SER A 73 -21.61 0.95 14.58
N LEU A 74 -21.82 -0.37 14.60
CA LEU A 74 -21.90 -1.19 13.38
C LEU A 74 -23.18 -0.93 12.59
N VAL A 75 -24.32 -0.76 13.26
CA VAL A 75 -25.59 -0.38 12.60
C VAL A 75 -25.45 0.98 11.92
N ASP A 76 -24.83 1.95 12.58
CA ASP A 76 -24.60 3.28 12.02
C ASP A 76 -23.64 3.23 10.80
N VAL A 77 -22.58 2.43 10.87
CA VAL A 77 -21.64 2.23 9.74
C VAL A 77 -22.33 1.61 8.53
N ARG A 78 -23.15 0.56 8.73
CA ARG A 78 -23.91 -0.09 7.65
C ARG A 78 -24.89 0.87 7.00
N THR A 79 -25.65 1.60 7.82
CA THR A 79 -26.59 2.62 7.32
C THR A 79 -25.88 3.69 6.50
N ARG A 80 -24.72 4.15 6.92
CA ARG A 80 -23.91 5.12 6.16
C ARG A 80 -23.40 4.53 4.85
N LEU A 81 -22.96 3.27 4.85
CA LEU A 81 -22.53 2.58 3.62
C LEU A 81 -23.69 2.47 2.62
N GLU A 82 -24.88 2.12 3.07
CA GLU A 82 -26.08 2.03 2.23
C GLU A 82 -26.48 3.38 1.63
N LEU A 83 -26.44 4.44 2.43
CA LEU A 83 -26.85 5.80 2.01
C LEU A 83 -25.80 6.51 1.16
N SER A 84 -24.51 6.27 1.41
CA SER A 84 -23.41 7.02 0.80
C SER A 84 -22.58 6.19 -0.19
N GLY A 85 -22.91 4.92 -0.38
CA GLY A 85 -22.18 4.01 -1.26
C GLY A 85 -22.43 4.23 -2.76
N VAL A 86 -23.47 5.01 -3.12
CA VAL A 86 -23.81 5.28 -4.53
C VAL A 86 -22.68 6.06 -5.20
N GLY A 87 -22.22 5.56 -6.35
CA GLY A 87 -21.09 6.18 -7.09
C GLY A 87 -19.72 5.87 -6.51
N THR A 88 -19.63 4.89 -5.59
CA THR A 88 -18.37 4.37 -5.02
C THR A 88 -18.23 2.88 -5.29
N TYR A 89 -17.00 2.36 -5.16
CA TYR A 89 -16.71 0.91 -5.15
C TYR A 89 -16.35 0.39 -3.75
N ILE A 90 -16.86 1.03 -2.70
CA ILE A 90 -16.57 0.63 -1.30
C ILE A 90 -16.96 -0.82 -1.01
N GLY A 91 -17.94 -1.37 -1.71
CA GLY A 91 -18.34 -2.77 -1.60
C GLY A 91 -17.25 -3.74 -2.07
N GLU A 92 -16.50 -3.38 -3.11
CA GLU A 92 -15.36 -4.16 -3.61
C GLU A 92 -14.20 -4.10 -2.61
N VAL A 93 -13.91 -2.92 -2.04
CA VAL A 93 -12.91 -2.74 -0.97
C VAL A 93 -13.23 -3.62 0.24
N LEU A 94 -14.50 -3.65 0.69
CA LEU A 94 -14.93 -4.51 1.78
C LEU A 94 -14.79 -6.00 1.44
N ALA A 95 -15.09 -6.39 0.20
CA ALA A 95 -14.97 -7.78 -0.23
C ALA A 95 -13.50 -8.25 -0.20
N ALA A 96 -12.56 -7.38 -0.55
CA ALA A 96 -11.13 -7.66 -0.55
C ALA A 96 -10.54 -7.81 0.87
N HIS A 97 -11.13 -7.16 1.88
CA HIS A 97 -10.61 -7.09 3.26
C HIS A 97 -11.49 -7.82 4.29
N ASP A 98 -12.08 -8.96 3.95
CA ASP A 98 -12.95 -9.73 4.86
C ASP A 98 -14.07 -8.88 5.50
N SER A 99 -14.62 -7.96 4.75
CA SER A 99 -15.62 -6.98 5.21
C SER A 99 -15.10 -6.03 6.30
N ALA A 100 -13.82 -5.68 6.26
CA ALA A 100 -13.23 -4.67 7.13
C ALA A 100 -12.80 -3.44 6.32
N LEU A 101 -12.77 -2.30 6.99
CA LEU A 101 -12.26 -1.03 6.46
C LEU A 101 -10.87 -0.79 7.04
N ALA A 102 -9.84 -0.89 6.19
CA ALA A 102 -8.48 -0.55 6.56
C ALA A 102 -8.18 0.90 6.18
N ARG A 103 -7.65 1.69 7.10
CA ARG A 103 -7.22 3.05 6.82
C ARG A 103 -6.22 3.57 7.85
N TRP A 104 -5.53 4.65 7.51
CA TRP A 104 -4.69 5.37 8.47
C TRP A 104 -5.54 5.98 9.60
N PRO A 105 -4.98 6.10 10.82
CA PRO A 105 -5.66 6.75 11.93
C PRO A 105 -5.88 8.24 11.63
N ASP A 106 -6.81 8.86 12.35
CA ASP A 106 -6.87 10.31 12.40
C ASP A 106 -5.60 10.85 13.05
N ARG A 107 -4.84 11.64 12.30
CA ARG A 107 -3.53 12.16 12.72
C ARG A 107 -3.59 13.59 13.28
N ALA A 108 -4.80 14.12 13.53
CA ALA A 108 -5.00 15.47 14.04
C ALA A 108 -4.19 16.54 13.27
N GLY A 109 -4.16 16.42 11.94
CA GLY A 109 -3.43 17.32 11.04
C GLY A 109 -1.93 17.05 10.90
N GLN A 110 -1.37 16.05 11.60
CA GLN A 110 0.02 15.65 11.41
C GLN A 110 0.16 14.88 10.07
N PRO A 111 1.09 15.27 9.18
CA PRO A 111 1.22 14.61 7.91
C PRO A 111 1.81 13.21 8.04
N LEU A 112 1.46 12.32 7.12
CA LEU A 112 2.20 11.08 6.88
C LEU A 112 3.57 11.43 6.29
N ARG A 113 4.61 10.88 6.89
CA ARG A 113 5.99 11.12 6.49
C ARG A 113 6.39 10.11 5.44
N ILE A 114 6.66 10.60 4.23
CA ILE A 114 6.97 9.80 3.07
C ILE A 114 8.45 9.90 2.76
N TRP A 115 9.14 8.78 2.78
CA TRP A 115 10.49 8.69 2.25
C TRP A 115 10.45 8.02 0.87
N ILE A 116 11.07 8.66 -0.12
CA ILE A 116 11.25 8.09 -1.45
C ILE A 116 12.75 7.84 -1.61
N GLN A 117 13.12 6.62 -1.94
CA GLN A 117 14.52 6.24 -2.15
C GLN A 117 15.17 7.19 -3.17
N PRO A 118 16.17 8.00 -2.76
CA PRO A 118 16.68 9.10 -3.58
C PRO A 118 17.65 8.63 -4.68
N ILE A 119 18.21 7.42 -4.53
CA ILE A 119 19.16 6.83 -5.48
C ILE A 119 18.89 5.32 -5.56
N ALA A 120 18.69 4.83 -6.79
CA ALA A 120 18.68 3.39 -7.06
C ALA A 120 19.75 3.05 -8.10
N ARG A 121 20.57 2.03 -7.81
CA ARG A 121 21.61 1.53 -8.72
C ARG A 121 21.01 0.50 -9.69
N LEU A 122 19.99 0.93 -10.42
CA LEU A 122 19.27 0.12 -11.39
C LEU A 122 19.50 0.69 -12.79
N ARG A 123 19.55 -0.19 -13.79
CA ARG A 123 19.61 0.25 -15.18
C ARG A 123 18.39 1.12 -15.49
N ASP A 124 18.60 2.16 -16.29
CA ASP A 124 17.56 3.09 -16.77
C ASP A 124 16.80 3.87 -15.67
N TRP A 125 17.11 3.66 -14.39
CA TRP A 125 16.54 4.48 -13.33
C TRP A 125 17.12 5.89 -13.37
N THR A 126 16.27 6.89 -13.24
CA THR A 126 16.68 8.30 -13.17
C THR A 126 15.99 9.03 -12.02
N PRO A 127 16.60 10.06 -11.42
CA PRO A 127 15.99 10.86 -10.37
C PRO A 127 14.69 11.56 -10.80
N THR A 128 14.42 11.68 -12.09
CA THR A 128 13.19 12.26 -12.64
C THR A 128 11.94 11.45 -12.29
N ALA A 129 12.08 10.19 -11.85
CA ALA A 129 10.98 9.38 -11.34
C ALA A 129 10.45 9.88 -9.98
N ILE A 130 11.29 10.54 -9.15
CA ILE A 130 10.90 11.01 -7.83
C ILE A 130 9.77 12.05 -7.86
N PRO A 131 9.83 13.12 -8.68
CA PRO A 131 8.71 14.05 -8.85
C PRO A 131 7.40 13.36 -9.24
N LEU A 132 7.44 12.36 -10.13
CA LEU A 132 6.24 11.63 -10.57
C LEU A 132 5.53 10.92 -9.41
N VAL A 133 6.31 10.34 -8.50
CA VAL A 133 5.78 9.73 -7.27
C VAL A 133 5.22 10.79 -6.34
N ARG A 134 5.92 11.90 -6.14
CA ARG A 134 5.41 13.02 -5.32
C ARG A 134 4.09 13.56 -5.82
N ASP A 135 3.95 13.73 -7.14
CA ASP A 135 2.70 14.19 -7.76
C ASP A 135 1.53 13.24 -7.47
N ALA A 136 1.78 11.92 -7.41
CA ALA A 136 0.76 10.95 -7.05
C ALA A 136 0.25 11.14 -5.60
N PHE A 137 1.13 11.40 -4.65
CA PHE A 137 0.74 11.73 -3.26
C PHE A 137 -0.03 13.05 -3.19
N ILE A 138 0.40 14.07 -3.94
CA ILE A 138 -0.27 15.38 -3.97
C ILE A 138 -1.69 15.23 -4.52
N GLU A 139 -1.88 14.51 -5.63
CA GLU A 139 -3.19 14.30 -6.24
C GLU A 139 -4.17 13.58 -5.29
N TRP A 140 -3.71 12.58 -4.52
CA TRP A 140 -4.53 11.96 -3.48
C TRP A 140 -4.77 12.88 -2.28
N GLY A 141 -3.82 13.71 -1.90
CA GLY A 141 -4.02 14.75 -0.87
C GLY A 141 -5.13 15.73 -1.25
N GLU A 142 -5.27 16.03 -2.55
CA GLU A 142 -6.32 16.90 -3.10
C GLU A 142 -7.65 16.16 -3.35
N ALA A 143 -7.71 14.86 -3.12
CA ALA A 143 -8.92 14.05 -3.30
C ALA A 143 -9.98 14.29 -2.20
N GLY A 144 -9.69 15.11 -1.19
CA GLY A 144 -10.61 15.41 -0.08
C GLY A 144 -10.58 14.38 1.04
N VAL A 145 -9.54 13.56 1.13
CA VAL A 145 -9.26 12.69 2.28
C VAL A 145 -8.56 13.49 3.39
N PRO A 146 -8.78 13.19 4.68
CA PRO A 146 -8.16 13.91 5.79
C PRO A 146 -6.70 13.46 6.03
N LEU A 147 -5.94 13.30 4.95
CA LEU A 147 -4.52 12.94 4.97
C LEU A 147 -3.69 14.04 4.34
N ASN A 148 -2.66 14.45 5.06
CA ASN A 148 -1.61 15.30 4.54
C ASN A 148 -0.33 14.48 4.39
N PHE A 149 0.49 14.79 3.40
CA PHE A 149 1.76 14.11 3.15
C PHE A 149 2.92 15.08 3.29
N SER A 150 4.01 14.62 3.91
CA SER A 150 5.27 15.36 3.97
C SER A 150 6.42 14.45 3.53
N PHE A 151 7.34 15.00 2.74
CA PHE A 151 8.47 14.22 2.23
C PHE A 151 9.68 14.42 3.15
N VAL A 152 10.21 13.31 3.66
CA VAL A 152 11.36 13.29 4.57
C VAL A 152 12.59 12.72 3.89
N LEU A 153 13.78 13.12 4.38
CA LEU A 153 15.07 12.65 3.84
C LEU A 153 15.58 11.38 4.53
N ASP A 154 15.16 11.17 5.78
CA ASP A 154 15.57 10.01 6.57
C ASP A 154 14.49 8.93 6.54
N SER A 155 14.86 7.76 6.03
CA SER A 155 13.98 6.59 5.96
C SER A 155 13.57 6.04 7.33
N ALA A 156 14.40 6.25 8.36
CA ALA A 156 14.08 5.80 9.71
C ALA A 156 12.93 6.59 10.35
N SER A 157 12.73 7.84 9.90
CA SER A 157 11.64 8.69 10.39
C SER A 157 10.35 8.57 9.57
N ALA A 158 10.33 7.75 8.51
CA ALA A 158 9.22 7.66 7.59
C ALA A 158 8.12 6.70 8.09
N ASP A 159 6.87 7.10 7.90
CA ASP A 159 5.70 6.22 8.05
C ASP A 159 5.50 5.36 6.79
N VAL A 160 5.90 5.87 5.63
CA VAL A 160 5.80 5.22 4.32
C VAL A 160 7.14 5.27 3.62
N ARG A 161 7.57 4.15 3.05
CA ARG A 161 8.79 4.04 2.25
C ARG A 161 8.46 3.67 0.82
N VAL A 162 8.99 4.43 -0.15
CA VAL A 162 8.90 4.12 -1.57
C VAL A 162 10.30 3.71 -2.05
N THR A 163 10.38 2.51 -2.62
CA THR A 163 11.63 1.92 -3.12
C THR A 163 11.50 1.49 -4.58
N TRP A 164 12.64 1.24 -5.22
CA TRP A 164 12.71 0.88 -6.62
C TRP A 164 13.30 -0.50 -6.81
N ILE A 165 12.75 -1.26 -7.77
CA ILE A 165 13.34 -2.51 -8.25
C ILE A 165 13.48 -2.48 -9.77
N ASP A 166 14.26 -3.40 -10.34
CA ASP A 166 14.40 -3.51 -11.79
C ASP A 166 13.04 -3.87 -12.42
N ARG A 167 12.45 -4.99 -12.03
CA ARG A 167 11.13 -5.48 -12.46
C ARG A 167 10.60 -6.52 -11.49
N PHE A 168 9.32 -6.78 -11.53
CA PHE A 168 8.70 -7.92 -10.84
C PHE A 168 8.78 -9.19 -11.72
N SER A 169 8.76 -10.35 -11.08
CA SER A 169 8.56 -11.65 -11.74
C SER A 169 7.11 -11.83 -12.20
N GLU A 170 6.19 -11.28 -11.44
CA GLU A 170 4.76 -11.20 -11.72
C GLU A 170 4.46 -10.13 -12.78
N PRO A 171 3.28 -10.18 -13.45
CA PRO A 171 2.90 -9.18 -14.48
C PRO A 171 2.41 -7.86 -13.86
N ILE A 172 3.13 -7.32 -12.89
CA ILE A 172 2.87 -6.10 -12.16
C ILE A 172 4.04 -5.13 -12.31
N SER A 173 3.82 -3.86 -12.05
CA SER A 173 4.85 -2.81 -12.12
C SER A 173 4.94 -1.96 -10.85
N GLY A 174 4.01 -2.17 -9.92
CA GLY A 174 4.00 -1.60 -8.58
C GLY A 174 3.47 -2.60 -7.58
N LYS A 175 3.75 -2.38 -6.29
CA LYS A 175 3.24 -3.18 -5.18
C LYS A 175 3.24 -2.38 -3.90
N THR A 176 2.10 -2.34 -3.24
CA THR A 176 1.95 -1.73 -1.91
C THR A 176 1.77 -2.80 -0.85
N LEU A 177 2.51 -2.67 0.23
CA LEU A 177 2.45 -3.52 1.41
C LEU A 177 2.24 -2.63 2.62
N TRP A 178 1.26 -2.93 3.45
CA TRP A 178 1.07 -2.24 4.73
C TRP A 178 0.75 -3.23 5.85
N SER A 179 1.03 -2.81 7.07
CA SER A 179 0.66 -3.52 8.28
C SER A 179 -0.44 -2.75 9.00
N HIS A 180 -1.29 -3.46 9.73
CA HIS A 180 -2.37 -2.88 10.52
C HIS A 180 -2.47 -3.52 11.91
N ASP A 181 -3.11 -2.81 12.83
CA ASP A 181 -3.46 -3.35 14.15
C ASP A 181 -4.75 -4.19 14.10
N ASP A 182 -5.15 -4.72 15.27
CA ASP A 182 -6.40 -5.52 15.40
C ASP A 182 -7.67 -4.74 15.06
N ARG A 183 -7.58 -3.41 14.91
CA ARG A 183 -8.68 -2.51 14.54
C ARG A 183 -8.64 -2.11 13.08
N TRP A 184 -7.77 -2.73 12.27
CA TRP A 184 -7.55 -2.39 10.87
C TRP A 184 -7.01 -0.95 10.65
N THR A 185 -6.34 -0.41 11.66
CA THR A 185 -5.63 0.87 11.54
C THR A 185 -4.28 0.60 10.91
N ILE A 186 -4.00 1.24 9.77
CA ILE A 186 -2.70 1.11 9.09
C ILE A 186 -1.62 1.78 9.95
N LEU A 187 -0.50 1.08 10.16
CA LEU A 187 0.60 1.50 11.03
C LEU A 187 1.82 1.96 10.23
N GLU A 188 2.18 1.22 9.20
CA GLU A 188 3.30 1.52 8.30
C GLU A 188 3.02 0.94 6.91
N ALA A 189 3.68 1.46 5.90
CA ALA A 189 3.56 0.96 4.55
C ALA A 189 4.86 1.06 3.75
N ASN A 190 4.97 0.17 2.75
CA ASN A 190 6.04 0.18 1.77
C ASN A 190 5.43 0.11 0.38
N ILE A 191 5.88 0.98 -0.52
CA ILE A 191 5.56 0.95 -1.94
C ILE A 191 6.82 0.53 -2.68
N VAL A 192 6.71 -0.45 -3.56
CA VAL A 192 7.80 -0.89 -4.45
C VAL A 192 7.39 -0.60 -5.88
N LEU A 193 8.20 0.16 -6.62
CA LEU A 193 7.95 0.51 -8.01
C LEU A 193 9.02 -0.10 -8.90
N ALA A 194 8.62 -0.67 -10.02
CA ALA A 194 9.54 -1.18 -11.03
C ALA A 194 10.06 -0.06 -11.94
N VAL A 195 11.26 -0.24 -12.47
CA VAL A 195 11.81 0.62 -13.55
C VAL A 195 11.38 0.08 -14.91
N HIS A 196 11.24 -1.25 -15.02
CA HIS A 196 10.88 -1.91 -16.26
C HIS A 196 9.60 -2.73 -16.11
N HIS A 197 8.89 -2.86 -17.21
CA HIS A 197 7.87 -3.90 -17.34
C HIS A 197 8.50 -5.29 -17.19
N ARG A 198 7.69 -6.30 -16.88
CA ARG A 198 8.16 -7.70 -16.82
C ARG A 198 8.89 -8.15 -18.08
N THR A 199 8.50 -7.65 -19.23
CA THR A 199 9.14 -7.91 -20.54
C THR A 199 10.52 -7.26 -20.70
N GLY A 200 10.90 -6.31 -19.84
CA GLY A 200 12.17 -5.61 -19.86
C GLY A 200 12.15 -4.24 -20.54
N GLU A 201 10.99 -3.79 -20.99
CA GLU A 201 10.80 -2.44 -21.52
C GLU A 201 10.78 -1.42 -20.37
N VAL A 202 11.43 -0.27 -20.58
CA VAL A 202 11.44 0.81 -19.58
C VAL A 202 10.03 1.39 -19.43
N LEU A 203 9.59 1.59 -18.20
CA LEU A 203 8.36 2.32 -17.92
C LEU A 203 8.54 3.80 -18.28
N ASP A 204 7.66 4.32 -19.12
CA ASP A 204 7.66 5.75 -19.42
C ASP A 204 7.19 6.59 -18.22
N THR A 205 7.35 7.90 -18.31
CA THR A 205 6.98 8.84 -17.24
C THR A 205 5.48 8.80 -16.92
N ALA A 206 4.63 8.60 -17.93
CA ALA A 206 3.19 8.55 -17.76
C ALA A 206 2.77 7.25 -17.07
N ALA A 207 3.36 6.12 -17.45
CA ALA A 207 3.15 4.83 -16.80
C ALA A 207 3.65 4.84 -15.35
N THR A 208 4.87 5.34 -15.11
CA THR A 208 5.45 5.45 -13.76
C THR A 208 4.54 6.28 -12.84
N ARG A 209 4.04 7.44 -13.31
CA ARG A 209 3.14 8.28 -12.53
C ARG A 209 1.79 7.59 -12.28
N ALA A 210 1.21 6.94 -13.29
CA ALA A 210 -0.07 6.25 -13.14
C ALA A 210 0.02 5.06 -12.18
N ILE A 211 1.12 4.29 -12.25
CA ILE A 211 1.39 3.20 -11.30
C ILE A 211 1.57 3.77 -9.88
N ALA A 212 2.35 4.83 -9.71
CA ALA A 212 2.51 5.47 -8.41
C ALA A 212 1.16 5.96 -7.85
N LEU A 213 0.30 6.54 -8.70
CA LEU A 213 -1.04 6.99 -8.31
C LEU A 213 -1.92 5.82 -7.85
N HIS A 214 -1.87 4.68 -8.53
CA HIS A 214 -2.55 3.45 -8.15
C HIS A 214 -2.03 2.92 -6.80
N GLU A 215 -0.71 2.82 -6.62
CA GLU A 215 -0.11 2.31 -5.39
C GLU A 215 -0.40 3.20 -4.18
N VAL A 216 -0.49 4.52 -4.37
CA VAL A 216 -0.93 5.44 -3.31
C VAL A 216 -2.41 5.22 -2.97
N GLY A 217 -3.24 4.82 -3.92
CA GLY A 217 -4.61 4.38 -3.65
C GLY A 217 -4.66 3.19 -2.68
N HIS A 218 -3.86 2.17 -2.91
CA HIS A 218 -3.70 1.05 -1.97
C HIS A 218 -3.15 1.50 -0.61
N LEU A 219 -2.17 2.41 -0.63
CA LEU A 219 -1.61 2.98 0.60
C LEU A 219 -2.66 3.60 1.50
N ILE A 220 -3.64 4.29 0.94
CA ILE A 220 -4.71 4.94 1.71
C ILE A 220 -5.85 4.00 2.10
N GLY A 221 -5.79 2.71 1.72
CA GLY A 221 -6.73 1.66 2.10
C GLY A 221 -7.75 1.30 1.03
N LEU A 222 -7.61 1.77 -0.21
CA LEU A 222 -8.43 1.31 -1.34
C LEU A 222 -7.92 -0.03 -1.86
N ASP A 223 -8.81 -0.76 -2.52
CA ASP A 223 -8.48 -1.98 -3.25
C ASP A 223 -8.97 -1.88 -4.70
N HIS A 224 -8.73 -2.93 -5.47
CA HIS A 224 -9.10 -2.99 -6.86
C HIS A 224 -10.61 -2.84 -7.07
N THR A 225 -10.97 -2.30 -8.23
CA THR A 225 -12.34 -2.22 -8.71
C THR A 225 -12.46 -2.71 -10.14
N THR A 226 -13.65 -3.17 -10.50
CA THR A 226 -14.01 -3.53 -11.88
C THR A 226 -14.33 -2.33 -12.77
N ASP A 227 -14.46 -1.11 -12.19
CA ASP A 227 -14.69 0.11 -12.93
C ASP A 227 -13.46 0.51 -13.77
N THR A 228 -13.52 0.32 -15.08
CA THR A 228 -12.43 0.58 -16.02
C THR A 228 -12.04 2.05 -16.16
N THR A 229 -12.81 2.97 -15.60
CA THR A 229 -12.50 4.41 -15.55
C THR A 229 -11.73 4.81 -14.29
N SER A 230 -11.61 3.89 -13.34
CA SER A 230 -10.88 4.08 -12.07
C SER A 230 -9.38 3.85 -12.24
N ILE A 231 -8.59 4.61 -11.47
CA ILE A 231 -7.15 4.33 -11.33
C ILE A 231 -6.92 3.01 -10.60
N MET A 232 -7.88 2.53 -9.82
CA MET A 232 -7.78 1.31 -9.01
C MET A 232 -8.16 0.03 -9.76
N THR A 233 -8.22 0.06 -11.10
CA THR A 233 -8.32 -1.19 -11.86
C THR A 233 -7.03 -2.00 -11.74
N PRO A 234 -7.08 -3.36 -11.69
CA PRO A 234 -5.89 -4.21 -11.64
C PRO A 234 -4.92 -3.95 -12.80
N ARG A 235 -5.42 -3.43 -13.91
CA ARG A 235 -4.63 -2.95 -15.05
C ARG A 235 -4.87 -1.47 -15.24
N VAL A 236 -3.94 -0.66 -14.79
CA VAL A 236 -4.02 0.79 -14.91
C VAL A 236 -4.11 1.21 -16.38
N ARG A 237 -5.20 1.88 -16.74
CA ARG A 237 -5.45 2.39 -18.09
C ARG A 237 -5.62 3.90 -18.11
N VAL A 238 -5.98 4.48 -16.98
CA VAL A 238 -6.20 5.91 -16.80
C VAL A 238 -4.99 6.54 -16.08
N LYS A 239 -4.90 7.86 -16.12
CA LYS A 239 -3.73 8.60 -15.59
C LYS A 239 -4.09 9.59 -14.49
N THR A 240 -5.37 9.64 -14.10
CA THR A 240 -5.93 10.58 -13.11
C THR A 240 -6.99 9.87 -12.28
N LEU A 241 -7.31 10.44 -11.14
CA LEU A 241 -8.38 9.94 -10.27
C LEU A 241 -9.76 10.19 -10.91
N SER A 242 -10.58 9.15 -10.94
CA SER A 242 -11.99 9.26 -11.32
C SER A 242 -12.82 9.89 -10.19
N PRO A 243 -14.05 10.35 -10.45
CA PRO A 243 -14.97 10.75 -9.39
C PRO A 243 -15.25 9.62 -8.39
N ALA A 244 -15.32 8.36 -8.84
CA ALA A 244 -15.54 7.20 -8.00
C ALA A 244 -14.34 6.93 -7.07
N ASP A 245 -13.09 7.12 -7.54
CA ASP A 245 -11.89 7.01 -6.71
C ASP A 245 -11.94 8.00 -5.54
N ARG A 246 -12.23 9.26 -5.83
CA ARG A 246 -12.34 10.31 -4.81
C ARG A 246 -13.49 10.04 -3.84
N ALA A 247 -14.66 9.68 -4.34
CA ALA A 247 -15.83 9.40 -3.51
C ALA A 247 -15.61 8.18 -2.60
N THR A 248 -14.96 7.11 -3.12
CA THR A 248 -14.67 5.92 -2.32
C THR A 248 -13.66 6.23 -1.22
N ALA A 249 -12.58 6.96 -1.53
CA ALA A 249 -11.61 7.38 -0.54
C ALA A 249 -12.23 8.27 0.55
N GLN A 250 -13.04 9.26 0.17
CA GLN A 250 -13.74 10.12 1.12
C GLN A 250 -14.67 9.31 2.04
N LEU A 251 -15.46 8.40 1.47
CA LEU A 251 -16.36 7.54 2.25
C LEU A 251 -15.58 6.65 3.22
N LEU A 252 -14.48 6.03 2.77
CA LEU A 252 -13.60 5.22 3.61
C LEU A 252 -13.13 6.00 4.86
N TYR A 253 -12.77 7.28 4.69
CA TYR A 253 -12.30 8.12 5.80
C TYR A 253 -13.40 8.76 6.65
N MET A 254 -14.65 8.76 6.19
CA MET A 254 -15.82 9.12 7.02
C MET A 254 -16.22 8.01 7.99
N LEU A 255 -15.74 6.79 7.78
CA LEU A 255 -16.10 5.61 8.57
C LEU A 255 -14.93 5.22 9.49
N PRO A 256 -15.22 4.61 10.66
CA PRO A 256 -14.14 4.07 11.50
C PRO A 256 -13.47 2.87 10.83
N PRO A 257 -12.16 2.64 11.06
CA PRO A 257 -11.52 1.40 10.64
C PRO A 257 -12.09 0.21 11.42
N GLY A 258 -12.03 -0.98 10.82
CA GLY A 258 -12.44 -2.22 11.47
C GLY A 258 -13.47 -3.02 10.70
N PRO A 259 -13.88 -4.18 11.23
CA PRO A 259 -14.85 -5.06 10.60
C PRO A 259 -16.25 -4.42 10.59
N VAL A 260 -16.92 -4.52 9.43
CA VAL A 260 -18.31 -4.04 9.23
C VAL A 260 -19.33 -5.16 9.49
N ARG A 261 -18.90 -6.43 9.45
CA ARG A 261 -19.73 -7.58 9.84
C ARG A 261 -19.51 -7.93 11.30
N GLU A 262 -20.61 -8.23 12.01
CA GLU A 262 -20.53 -8.93 13.29
C GLU A 262 -19.77 -10.25 13.08
N ARG A 263 -18.81 -10.55 13.95
CA ARG A 263 -18.32 -11.91 14.07
C ARG A 263 -19.51 -12.78 14.47
N GLN A 264 -19.99 -13.64 13.58
CA GLN A 264 -20.85 -14.73 14.00
C GLN A 264 -20.07 -15.50 15.07
N GLY A 265 -20.66 -15.55 16.29
CA GLY A 265 -20.00 -16.07 17.46
C GLY A 265 -19.43 -17.45 17.20
N GLU A 266 -18.15 -17.63 17.46
CA GLU A 266 -17.61 -18.93 17.87
C GLU A 266 -18.16 -19.24 19.27
N ASP A 267 -19.45 -19.58 19.31
CA ASP A 267 -20.00 -20.38 20.39
C ASP A 267 -19.62 -21.84 20.08
N ARG A 268 -18.54 -22.30 20.72
CA ARG A 268 -18.41 -23.64 21.29
C ARG A 268 -17.03 -23.86 21.91
#